data_cdbcc6f1f0f11f5cce60841667ffe484
#
_entry.id   cdbcc6f1f0f11f5cce60841667ffe484
#
_cell.length_a   1.000
_cell.length_b   1.000
_cell.length_c   1.000
_cell.angle_alpha   90.00
_cell.angle_beta   90.00
_cell.angle_gamma   90.00
#
_symmetry.space_group_name_H-M   'P 1'
#
loop_
_entity.id
_entity.type
_entity.pdbx_description
1 polymer ?
#
loop_
_entity_poly.entity_id
_entity_poly.type
_entity_poly.pdbx_seq_one_letter_code
_entity_poly.pdbx_strand_id
1 'polypeptide(L)'
;GVPEDIAYGYRTAFLTGYSWGEFGNRWYFGGEFSAGYFTRIGYFGIGAGLGSYLNQSGGQFYRTTLSARITYFTNLMGSGRYPVRQFLTLNATRGWNRLDGFRETLEFNSVADLRGMKEEVYGTNRMVLNTETVVFTPWHIAQFKMAMFGFADFGLIGDNGNIFKNNFYATVGLGIRIKNEHLIFNTISIRLGVALNK
;
A
#
# COMPACT_ATOMS: atom_id res chain seq x y z
N GLY A 1 0.71 3.98 26.20
CA GLY A 1 0.75 4.07 24.73
C GLY A 1 -0.66 4.10 24.19
N VAL A 2 -0.93 4.90 23.17
CA VAL A 2 -2.21 4.88 22.45
C VAL A 2 -2.30 3.52 21.76
N PRO A 3 -3.33 2.71 21.99
CA PRO A 3 -3.51 1.45 21.26
C PRO A 3 -3.69 1.76 19.77
N GLU A 4 -2.87 1.16 18.93
CA GLU A 4 -3.10 1.14 17.50
C GLU A 4 -4.06 -0.02 17.22
N ASP A 5 -5.20 0.26 16.62
CA ASP A 5 -6.15 -0.77 16.22
C ASP A 5 -5.57 -1.57 15.06
N ILE A 6 -5.03 -2.75 15.38
CA ILE A 6 -4.52 -3.70 14.39
C ILE A 6 -5.65 -4.70 14.11
N ALA A 7 -6.02 -4.83 12.84
CA ALA A 7 -7.05 -5.75 12.42
C ALA A 7 -6.67 -7.20 12.77
N TYR A 8 -7.49 -7.86 13.59
CA TYR A 8 -7.33 -9.26 13.98
C TYR A 8 -8.56 -10.06 13.55
N GLY A 9 -8.34 -11.23 12.98
CA GLY A 9 -9.40 -12.07 12.44
C GLY A 9 -9.54 -11.94 10.93
N TYR A 10 -10.74 -12.10 10.42
CA TYR A 10 -11.02 -12.01 8.98
C TYR A 10 -12.24 -11.13 8.69
N ARG A 11 -12.25 -10.57 7.51
CA ARG A 11 -13.37 -9.81 6.96
C ARG A 11 -13.58 -10.20 5.50
N THR A 12 -14.83 -10.42 5.12
CA THR A 12 -15.26 -10.58 3.73
C THR A 12 -16.32 -9.54 3.44
N ALA A 13 -16.24 -8.90 2.27
CA ALA A 13 -17.23 -7.94 1.82
C ALA A 13 -17.59 -8.20 0.37
N PHE A 14 -18.87 -8.05 0.03
CA PHE A 14 -19.39 -8.03 -1.33
C PHE A 14 -19.93 -6.63 -1.61
N LEU A 15 -19.55 -6.09 -2.76
CA LEU A 15 -19.95 -4.77 -3.21
C LEU A 15 -20.72 -4.90 -4.52
N THR A 16 -21.83 -4.21 -4.61
CA THR A 16 -22.58 -4.07 -5.85
C THR A 16 -23.01 -2.64 -6.02
N GLY A 17 -23.04 -2.17 -7.24
CA GLY A 17 -23.44 -0.80 -7.56
C GLY A 17 -23.98 -0.71 -8.97
N TYR A 18 -24.79 0.30 -9.20
CA TYR A 18 -25.31 0.63 -10.53
C TYR A 18 -24.95 2.08 -10.88
N SER A 19 -24.43 2.28 -12.06
CA SER A 19 -24.08 3.61 -12.57
C SER A 19 -24.85 3.86 -13.87
N TRP A 20 -25.51 4.99 -13.94
CA TRP A 20 -26.09 5.51 -15.19
C TRP A 20 -25.36 6.78 -15.58
N GLY A 21 -25.17 7.00 -16.87
CA GLY A 21 -24.46 8.18 -17.33
C GLY A 21 -24.20 8.18 -18.83
N GLU A 22 -23.51 9.20 -19.28
CA GLU A 22 -23.19 9.47 -20.69
C GLU A 22 -22.48 8.29 -21.39
N PHE A 23 -21.72 7.49 -20.64
CA PHE A 23 -21.00 6.30 -21.16
C PHE A 23 -21.79 4.99 -21.04
N GLY A 24 -23.12 5.07 -20.90
CA GLY A 24 -24.02 3.92 -20.79
C GLY A 24 -24.21 3.43 -19.35
N ASN A 25 -25.20 2.55 -19.22
CA ASN A 25 -25.58 1.96 -17.94
C ASN A 25 -24.73 0.73 -17.64
N ARG A 26 -24.29 0.59 -16.39
CA ARG A 26 -23.41 -0.49 -15.98
C ARG A 26 -23.61 -0.90 -14.54
N TRP A 27 -23.47 -2.20 -14.28
CA TRP A 27 -23.40 -2.77 -12.97
C TRP A 27 -21.94 -2.92 -12.53
N TYR A 28 -21.67 -2.68 -11.26
CA TYR A 28 -20.41 -3.02 -10.62
C TYR A 28 -20.61 -4.19 -9.68
N PHE A 29 -19.70 -5.17 -9.73
CA PHE A 29 -19.62 -6.26 -8.79
C PHE A 29 -18.20 -6.33 -8.24
N GLY A 30 -18.09 -6.46 -6.92
CA GLY A 30 -16.81 -6.58 -6.23
C GLY A 30 -16.88 -7.53 -5.05
N GLY A 31 -15.73 -8.10 -4.74
CA GLY A 31 -15.52 -8.92 -3.55
C GLY A 31 -14.20 -8.58 -2.92
N GLU A 32 -14.17 -8.49 -1.59
CA GLU A 32 -12.97 -8.23 -0.82
C GLU A 32 -12.84 -9.26 0.29
N PHE A 33 -11.62 -9.68 0.54
CA PHE A 33 -11.25 -10.52 1.65
C PHE A 33 -10.03 -9.93 2.34
N SER A 34 -10.02 -9.94 3.65
CA SER A 34 -8.83 -9.61 4.45
C SER A 34 -8.77 -10.49 5.69
N ALA A 35 -7.57 -10.84 6.10
CA ALA A 35 -7.31 -11.55 7.33
C ALA A 35 -6.01 -11.08 7.96
N GLY A 36 -5.95 -11.06 9.30
CA GLY A 36 -4.77 -10.66 10.03
C GLY A 36 -4.63 -11.39 11.35
N TYR A 37 -3.41 -11.84 11.64
CA TYR A 37 -3.11 -12.62 12.84
C TYR A 37 -1.73 -12.29 13.40
N PHE A 38 -1.63 -12.31 14.72
CA PHE A 38 -0.36 -12.29 15.41
C PHE A 38 0.24 -13.69 15.46
N THR A 39 1.52 -13.77 15.15
CA THR A 39 2.34 -14.98 15.22
C THR A 39 3.45 -14.81 16.24
N ARG A 40 4.23 -15.86 16.50
CA ARG A 40 5.40 -15.76 17.39
C ARG A 40 6.46 -14.77 16.91
N ILE A 41 6.53 -14.51 15.60
CA ILE A 41 7.53 -13.63 14.97
C ILE A 41 7.02 -12.25 14.62
N GLY A 42 5.74 -11.96 14.86
CA GLY A 42 5.10 -10.70 14.58
C GLY A 42 3.70 -10.83 13.99
N TYR A 43 3.19 -9.75 13.42
CA TYR A 43 1.89 -9.68 12.77
C TYR A 43 2.00 -10.00 11.29
N PHE A 44 1.03 -10.77 10.79
CA PHE A 44 0.89 -11.09 9.38
C PHE A 44 -0.54 -10.79 8.92
N GLY A 45 -0.68 -9.96 7.90
CA GLY A 45 -1.95 -9.59 7.30
C GLY A 45 -1.96 -9.89 5.81
N ILE A 46 -3.09 -10.36 5.30
CA ILE A 46 -3.34 -10.55 3.88
C ILE A 46 -4.64 -9.86 3.48
N GLY A 47 -4.70 -9.41 2.24
CA GLY A 47 -5.91 -8.85 1.65
C GLY A 47 -5.96 -9.20 0.16
N ALA A 48 -7.16 -9.41 -0.36
CA ALA A 48 -7.42 -9.60 -1.78
C ALA A 48 -8.73 -8.92 -2.16
N GLY A 49 -8.79 -8.35 -3.34
CA GLY A 49 -9.99 -7.72 -3.88
C GLY A 49 -10.13 -7.99 -5.37
N LEU A 50 -11.32 -8.27 -5.82
CA LEU A 50 -11.69 -8.42 -7.23
C LEU A 50 -12.90 -7.54 -7.51
N GLY A 51 -12.82 -6.72 -8.55
CA GLY A 51 -13.93 -5.88 -8.98
C GLY A 51 -14.05 -5.81 -10.49
N SER A 52 -15.26 -5.71 -11.01
CA SER A 52 -15.51 -5.63 -12.45
C SER A 52 -16.82 -4.90 -12.73
N TYR A 53 -16.89 -4.25 -13.87
CA TYR A 53 -18.12 -3.68 -14.42
C TYR A 53 -18.71 -4.62 -15.47
N LEU A 54 -20.03 -4.75 -15.45
CA LEU A 54 -20.81 -5.43 -16.47
C LEU A 54 -21.57 -4.38 -17.31
N ASN A 55 -21.30 -4.35 -18.60
CA ASN A 55 -22.03 -3.47 -19.53
C ASN A 55 -23.40 -4.06 -19.85
N GLN A 56 -24.46 -3.27 -19.65
CA GLN A 56 -25.82 -3.71 -19.89
C GLN A 56 -26.12 -3.97 -21.37
N SER A 57 -25.47 -3.24 -22.27
CA SER A 57 -25.71 -3.34 -23.73
C SER A 57 -25.04 -4.54 -24.40
N GLY A 58 -24.01 -5.14 -23.79
CA GLY A 58 -23.22 -6.21 -24.41
C GLY A 58 -23.00 -7.45 -23.54
N GLY A 59 -23.42 -7.44 -22.27
CA GLY A 59 -23.25 -8.58 -21.36
C GLY A 59 -21.79 -8.94 -21.05
N GLN A 60 -20.84 -8.04 -21.32
CA GLN A 60 -19.40 -8.28 -21.14
C GLN A 60 -18.86 -7.60 -19.90
N PHE A 61 -18.00 -8.32 -19.17
CA PHE A 61 -17.23 -7.75 -18.08
C PHE A 61 -16.06 -6.93 -18.62
N TYR A 62 -15.90 -5.73 -18.08
CA TYR A 62 -14.80 -4.82 -18.41
C TYR A 62 -14.30 -4.05 -17.18
N ARG A 63 -13.12 -3.42 -17.30
CA ARG A 63 -12.43 -2.75 -16.18
C ARG A 63 -12.26 -3.69 -14.98
N THR A 64 -11.96 -4.95 -15.24
CA THR A 64 -11.73 -5.93 -14.17
C THR A 64 -10.40 -5.59 -13.46
N THR A 65 -10.42 -5.54 -12.15
CA THR A 65 -9.24 -5.25 -11.33
C THR A 65 -9.11 -6.29 -10.23
N LEU A 66 -7.95 -6.91 -10.15
CA LEU A 66 -7.54 -7.77 -9.04
C LEU A 66 -6.48 -7.05 -8.23
N SER A 67 -6.67 -6.98 -6.93
CA SER A 67 -5.70 -6.45 -5.98
C SER A 67 -5.33 -7.49 -4.93
N ALA A 68 -4.09 -7.48 -4.50
CA ALA A 68 -3.59 -8.30 -3.41
C ALA A 68 -2.66 -7.45 -2.52
N ARG A 69 -2.73 -7.67 -1.22
CA ARG A 69 -1.88 -7.03 -0.23
C ARG A 69 -1.38 -8.05 0.77
N ILE A 70 -0.09 -7.97 1.09
CA ILE A 70 0.52 -8.69 2.21
C ILE A 70 1.18 -7.65 3.11
N THR A 71 0.90 -7.70 4.39
CA THR A 71 1.50 -6.82 5.41
C THR A 71 2.16 -7.68 6.47
N TYR A 72 3.39 -7.39 6.81
CA TYR A 72 4.10 -8.04 7.89
C TYR A 72 4.84 -7.00 8.73
N PHE A 73 4.82 -7.16 10.03
CA PHE A 73 5.77 -6.46 10.90
C PHE A 73 6.21 -7.37 12.05
N THR A 74 7.47 -7.21 12.42
CA THR A 74 8.08 -8.01 13.49
C THR A 74 7.55 -7.61 14.85
N ASN A 75 7.68 -8.51 15.82
CA ASN A 75 7.67 -8.10 17.21
C ASN A 75 8.77 -7.06 17.45
N LEU A 76 8.69 -6.35 18.58
CA LEU A 76 9.75 -5.43 18.96
C LEU A 76 11.03 -6.24 19.21
N MET A 77 12.07 -5.96 18.43
CA MET A 77 13.37 -6.62 18.49
C MET A 77 14.35 -5.81 19.33
N GLY A 78 15.21 -6.49 20.06
CA GLY A 78 16.22 -5.87 20.93
C GLY A 78 15.69 -5.57 22.34
N SER A 79 16.46 -6.00 23.32
CA SER A 79 16.25 -5.68 24.74
C SER A 79 17.16 -4.50 25.09
N GLY A 80 16.68 -3.28 25.01
CA GLY A 80 17.55 -2.15 25.33
C GLY A 80 16.91 -0.80 25.06
N ARG A 81 17.77 0.20 25.04
CA ARG A 81 17.39 1.60 24.90
C ARG A 81 16.86 1.97 23.53
N TYR A 82 17.12 1.13 22.49
CA TYR A 82 16.77 1.37 21.10
C TYR A 82 16.08 0.13 20.48
N PRO A 83 14.84 -0.17 20.89
CA PRO A 83 14.12 -1.27 20.26
C PRO A 83 13.83 -0.98 18.80
N VAL A 84 13.80 -2.04 17.99
CA VAL A 84 13.65 -1.95 16.53
C VAL A 84 12.43 -2.74 16.08
N ARG A 85 11.73 -2.27 15.06
CA ARG A 85 10.67 -3.01 14.37
C ARG A 85 10.86 -2.89 12.86
N GLN A 86 10.71 -4.03 12.19
CA GLN A 86 10.71 -4.10 10.73
C GLN A 86 9.27 -4.17 10.22
N PHE A 87 8.97 -3.40 9.19
CA PHE A 87 7.71 -3.42 8.46
C PHE A 87 7.96 -3.81 7.01
N LEU A 88 7.09 -4.65 6.46
CA LEU A 88 7.07 -5.06 5.06
C LEU A 88 5.64 -4.99 4.55
N THR A 89 5.44 -4.39 3.39
CA THR A 89 4.13 -4.37 2.71
C THR A 89 4.35 -4.65 1.23
N LEU A 90 3.69 -5.68 0.72
CA LEU A 90 3.63 -6.00 -0.69
C LEU A 90 2.22 -5.69 -1.19
N ASN A 91 2.11 -4.85 -2.20
CA ASN A 91 0.86 -4.55 -2.90
C ASN A 91 1.00 -4.96 -4.36
N ALA A 92 0.04 -5.70 -4.89
CA ALA A 92 -0.03 -6.03 -6.30
C ALA A 92 -1.42 -5.69 -6.84
N THR A 93 -1.48 -5.10 -8.02
CA THR A 93 -2.74 -4.78 -8.69
C THR A 93 -2.61 -5.11 -10.17
N ARG A 94 -3.60 -5.79 -10.72
CA ARG A 94 -3.69 -6.13 -12.13
C ARG A 94 -5.05 -5.73 -12.68
N GLY A 95 -5.03 -5.07 -13.84
CA GLY A 95 -6.23 -4.69 -14.59
C GLY A 95 -6.36 -5.44 -15.90
N TRP A 96 -7.60 -5.82 -16.25
CA TRP A 96 -7.93 -6.44 -17.54
C TRP A 96 -9.12 -5.74 -18.19
N ASN A 97 -9.26 -5.95 -19.49
CA ASN A 97 -10.39 -5.44 -20.28
C ASN A 97 -10.63 -3.96 -20.01
N ARG A 98 -9.55 -3.18 -19.97
CA ARG A 98 -9.60 -1.73 -19.82
C ARG A 98 -9.73 -1.09 -21.19
N LEU A 99 -10.47 0.00 -21.26
CA LEU A 99 -10.54 0.83 -22.45
C LEU A 99 -9.20 1.55 -22.63
N ASP A 100 -8.71 1.63 -23.86
CA ASP A 100 -7.47 2.33 -24.17
C ASP A 100 -7.59 3.82 -23.78
N GLY A 101 -6.69 4.28 -22.92
CA GLY A 101 -6.60 5.67 -22.51
C GLY A 101 -6.00 5.88 -21.13
N PHE A 102 -5.36 7.02 -20.92
CA PHE A 102 -4.69 7.43 -19.65
C PHE A 102 -5.58 7.36 -18.41
N ARG A 103 -6.88 7.47 -18.57
CA ARG A 103 -7.85 7.52 -17.45
C ARG A 103 -8.07 6.16 -16.78
N GLU A 104 -7.58 5.06 -17.36
CA GLU A 104 -7.82 3.70 -16.88
C GLU A 104 -6.55 2.96 -16.48
N THR A 105 -5.41 3.64 -16.49
CA THR A 105 -4.13 3.09 -16.09
C THR A 105 -3.93 3.19 -14.56
N LEU A 106 -3.08 2.30 -14.05
CA LEU A 106 -2.55 2.39 -12.70
C LEU A 106 -1.34 3.31 -12.71
N GLU A 107 -1.11 4.01 -11.60
CA GLU A 107 0.08 4.83 -11.38
C GLU A 107 0.70 4.51 -10.01
N PHE A 108 1.93 4.93 -9.78
CA PHE A 108 2.51 4.91 -8.45
C PHE A 108 2.07 6.14 -7.65
N ASN A 109 1.66 5.90 -6.42
CA ASN A 109 1.47 6.96 -5.45
C ASN A 109 2.82 7.36 -4.84
N SER A 110 3.26 8.58 -5.07
CA SER A 110 4.54 9.11 -4.56
C SER A 110 4.62 9.22 -3.02
N VAL A 111 3.51 9.08 -2.33
CA VAL A 111 3.44 9.13 -0.87
C VAL A 111 3.42 7.74 -0.25
N ALA A 112 2.70 6.79 -0.86
CA ALA A 112 2.42 5.49 -0.30
C ALA A 112 3.15 4.34 -1.00
N ASP A 113 3.39 4.45 -2.30
CA ASP A 113 4.00 3.36 -3.09
C ASP A 113 5.52 3.52 -3.18
N LEU A 114 6.01 4.53 -3.89
CA LEU A 114 7.45 4.82 -4.04
C LEU A 114 7.75 6.19 -3.45
N ARG A 115 8.12 6.20 -2.18
CA ARG A 115 8.35 7.43 -1.41
C ARG A 115 9.50 8.27 -1.99
N GLY A 116 9.20 9.48 -2.44
CA GLY A 116 10.19 10.40 -3.03
C GLY A 116 10.30 10.30 -4.56
N MET A 117 9.58 9.41 -5.23
CA MET A 117 9.45 9.41 -6.68
C MET A 117 8.51 10.53 -7.14
N LYS A 118 8.94 11.29 -8.15
CA LYS A 118 8.14 12.40 -8.71
C LYS A 118 7.60 12.08 -10.11
N GLU A 119 8.10 11.04 -10.76
CA GLU A 119 7.68 10.67 -12.10
C GLU A 119 6.34 9.95 -12.07
N GLU A 120 5.45 10.38 -12.96
CA GLU A 120 4.18 9.71 -13.23
C GLU A 120 4.43 8.57 -14.19
N VAL A 121 4.29 7.35 -13.72
CA VAL A 121 4.46 6.14 -14.53
C VAL A 121 3.17 5.34 -14.52
N TYR A 122 2.73 4.92 -15.69
CA TYR A 122 1.43 4.30 -15.91
C TYR A 122 1.57 2.86 -16.40
N GLY A 123 0.58 2.03 -16.10
CA GLY A 123 0.49 0.66 -16.59
C GLY A 123 -0.80 -0.03 -16.15
N THR A 124 -1.05 -1.21 -16.68
CA THR A 124 -2.19 -2.06 -16.30
C THR A 124 -1.86 -3.03 -15.18
N ASN A 125 -0.58 -3.26 -14.91
CA ASN A 125 -0.07 -4.12 -13.86
C ASN A 125 0.93 -3.34 -13.00
N ARG A 126 0.76 -3.43 -11.68
CA ARG A 126 1.60 -2.76 -10.69
C ARG A 126 1.89 -3.69 -9.52
N MET A 127 3.14 -3.70 -9.07
CA MET A 127 3.54 -4.38 -7.83
C MET A 127 4.50 -3.47 -7.06
N VAL A 128 4.29 -3.32 -5.76
CA VAL A 128 5.11 -2.47 -4.89
C VAL A 128 5.45 -3.23 -3.62
N LEU A 129 6.73 -3.28 -3.32
CA LEU A 129 7.26 -3.77 -2.04
C LEU A 129 7.83 -2.58 -1.27
N ASN A 130 7.22 -2.27 -0.14
CA ASN A 130 7.72 -1.29 0.82
C ASN A 130 8.39 -2.01 1.98
N THR A 131 9.57 -1.57 2.34
CA THR A 131 10.25 -2.03 3.56
C THR A 131 10.65 -0.82 4.40
N GLU A 132 10.48 -0.94 5.71
CA GLU A 132 10.80 0.13 6.65
C GLU A 132 11.30 -0.45 7.97
N THR A 133 12.45 0.03 8.39
CA THR A 133 13.03 -0.28 9.71
C THR A 133 12.88 0.92 10.62
N VAL A 134 12.15 0.76 11.72
CA VAL A 134 11.92 1.82 12.72
C VAL A 134 12.74 1.52 13.96
N VAL A 135 13.54 2.49 14.37
CA VAL A 135 14.30 2.49 15.62
C VAL A 135 13.61 3.45 16.59
N PHE A 136 13.05 2.92 17.67
CA PHE A 136 12.45 3.72 18.71
C PHE A 136 13.54 4.29 19.61
N THR A 137 13.59 5.61 19.73
CA THR A 137 14.59 6.27 20.55
C THR A 137 14.01 6.62 21.92
N PRO A 138 14.83 6.70 22.98
CA PRO A 138 14.40 7.19 24.29
C PRO A 138 14.29 8.72 24.33
N TRP A 139 14.49 9.40 23.21
CA TRP A 139 14.51 10.86 23.15
C TRP A 139 13.11 11.44 23.27
N HIS A 140 12.98 12.38 24.20
CA HIS A 140 11.77 13.14 24.41
C HIS A 140 12.14 14.64 24.35
N ILE A 141 11.49 15.37 23.48
CA ILE A 141 11.62 16.82 23.39
C ILE A 141 10.24 17.41 23.62
N ALA A 142 10.04 18.16 24.71
CA ALA A 142 8.79 18.83 25.05
C ALA A 142 7.54 17.92 24.88
N GLN A 143 7.55 16.73 25.49
CA GLN A 143 6.49 15.71 25.44
C GLN A 143 6.34 14.97 24.09
N PHE A 144 7.23 15.23 23.13
CA PHE A 144 7.27 14.49 21.87
C PHE A 144 8.22 13.31 21.96
N LYS A 145 7.72 12.12 21.66
CA LYS A 145 8.53 10.91 21.46
C LYS A 145 9.05 10.89 20.04
N MET A 146 10.31 10.54 19.88
CA MET A 146 10.98 10.48 18.58
C MET A 146 11.28 9.04 18.19
N ALA A 147 11.15 8.73 16.89
CA ALA A 147 11.65 7.51 16.30
C ALA A 147 12.35 7.83 14.98
N MET A 148 13.43 7.14 14.70
CA MET A 148 14.11 7.21 13.41
C MET A 148 13.66 6.03 12.55
N PHE A 149 13.62 6.24 11.24
CA PHE A 149 13.34 5.14 10.32
C PHE A 149 14.15 5.25 9.04
N GLY A 150 14.50 4.08 8.51
CA GLY A 150 15.02 3.93 7.17
C GLY A 150 14.02 3.14 6.32
N PHE A 151 13.93 3.45 5.03
CA PHE A 151 13.04 2.77 4.12
C PHE A 151 13.69 2.47 2.78
N ALA A 152 13.21 1.41 2.15
CA ALA A 152 13.46 1.11 0.74
C ALA A 152 12.16 0.63 0.11
N ASP A 153 11.81 1.21 -1.03
CA ASP A 153 10.62 0.86 -1.79
C ASP A 153 11.02 0.38 -3.17
N PHE A 154 10.38 -0.69 -3.63
CA PHE A 154 10.63 -1.32 -4.93
C PHE A 154 9.31 -1.43 -5.67
N GLY A 155 9.28 -0.99 -6.92
CA GLY A 155 8.09 -0.98 -7.74
C GLY A 155 8.32 -1.60 -9.12
N LEU A 156 7.33 -2.33 -9.60
CA LEU A 156 7.21 -2.81 -10.97
C LEU A 156 5.89 -2.28 -11.55
N ILE A 157 5.92 -1.66 -12.71
CA ILE A 157 4.72 -1.17 -13.39
C ILE A 157 4.88 -1.26 -14.90
N GLY A 158 3.81 -1.58 -15.58
CA GLY A 158 3.74 -1.63 -17.05
C GLY A 158 2.54 -2.45 -17.53
N ASP A 159 2.53 -2.73 -18.83
CA ASP A 159 1.42 -3.39 -19.51
C ASP A 159 1.69 -4.87 -19.83
N ASN A 160 2.90 -5.36 -19.55
CA ASN A 160 3.23 -6.75 -19.80
C ASN A 160 2.47 -7.67 -18.84
N GLY A 161 1.85 -8.72 -19.38
CA GLY A 161 1.13 -9.73 -18.59
C GLY A 161 2.00 -10.45 -17.56
N ASN A 162 3.32 -10.53 -17.79
CA ASN A 162 4.28 -10.97 -16.78
C ASN A 162 4.84 -9.73 -16.05
N ILE A 163 4.46 -9.55 -14.79
CA ILE A 163 4.82 -8.38 -13.98
C ILE A 163 6.34 -8.15 -13.89
N PHE A 164 7.14 -9.22 -13.88
CA PHE A 164 8.60 -9.15 -13.80
C PHE A 164 9.30 -8.68 -15.08
N LYS A 165 8.56 -8.55 -16.19
CA LYS A 165 9.05 -7.98 -17.45
C LYS A 165 8.72 -6.50 -17.60
N ASN A 166 8.06 -5.91 -16.62
CA ASN A 166 7.73 -4.50 -16.58
C ASN A 166 8.91 -3.66 -16.04
N ASN A 167 8.77 -2.33 -16.13
CA ASN A 167 9.80 -1.41 -15.67
C ASN A 167 9.94 -1.48 -14.14
N PHE A 168 11.18 -1.52 -13.69
CA PHE A 168 11.56 -1.58 -12.29
C PHE A 168 11.98 -0.19 -11.79
N TYR A 169 11.49 0.17 -10.61
CA TYR A 169 11.79 1.42 -9.93
C TYR A 169 12.15 1.13 -8.47
N ALA A 170 13.09 1.90 -7.92
CA ALA A 170 13.49 1.78 -6.54
C ALA A 170 13.75 3.13 -5.91
N THR A 171 13.36 3.28 -4.65
CA THR A 171 13.64 4.47 -3.83
C THR A 171 14.17 4.03 -2.47
N VAL A 172 15.07 4.84 -1.91
CA VAL A 172 15.59 4.63 -0.55
C VAL A 172 15.61 5.94 0.21
N GLY A 173 15.50 5.88 1.52
CA GLY A 173 15.52 7.08 2.32
C GLY A 173 15.56 6.84 3.82
N LEU A 174 15.64 7.95 4.53
CA LEU A 174 15.65 8.02 5.98
C LEU A 174 14.65 9.06 6.45
N GLY A 175 14.19 8.94 7.69
CA GLY A 175 13.31 9.94 8.26
C GLY A 175 13.23 9.88 9.79
N ILE A 176 12.51 10.85 10.32
CA ILE A 176 12.22 10.97 11.74
C ILE A 176 10.69 11.04 11.89
N ARG A 177 10.16 10.30 12.85
CA ARG A 177 8.78 10.39 13.33
C ARG A 177 8.75 11.04 14.68
N ILE A 178 7.86 11.99 14.84
CA ILE A 178 7.61 12.73 16.06
C ILE A 178 6.16 12.51 16.45
N LYS A 179 5.93 11.94 17.64
CA LYS A 179 4.59 11.64 18.15
C LYS A 179 4.40 12.31 19.50
N ASN A 180 3.30 13.03 19.65
CA ASN A 180 2.83 13.53 20.92
C ASN A 180 1.55 12.80 21.32
N GLU A 181 1.52 12.23 22.53
CA GLU A 181 0.38 11.45 23.02
C GLU A 181 -0.80 12.32 23.47
N HIS A 182 -0.59 13.64 23.63
CA HIS A 182 -1.60 14.59 24.11
C HIS A 182 -2.19 15.48 23.00
N LEU A 183 -1.65 15.44 21.78
CA LEU A 183 -2.16 16.22 20.67
C LEU A 183 -3.06 15.38 19.76
N ILE A 184 -4.04 16.05 19.17
CA ILE A 184 -4.96 15.49 18.17
C ILE A 184 -4.18 14.99 16.93
N PHE A 185 -3.02 15.60 16.63
CA PHE A 185 -2.13 15.17 15.53
C PHE A 185 -1.32 13.93 15.95
N ASN A 186 -1.66 12.79 15.41
CA ASN A 186 -1.09 11.51 15.83
C ASN A 186 0.41 11.38 15.57
N THR A 187 0.92 11.85 14.44
CA THR A 187 2.34 11.67 14.09
C THR A 187 2.76 12.66 13.01
N ILE A 188 3.87 13.34 13.22
CA ILE A 188 4.55 14.14 12.20
C ILE A 188 5.73 13.31 11.69
N SER A 189 5.84 13.13 10.38
CA SER A 189 6.96 12.42 9.75
C SER A 189 7.70 13.34 8.78
N ILE A 190 8.99 13.47 9.00
CA ILE A 190 9.91 14.18 8.09
C ILE A 190 10.79 13.12 7.46
N ARG A 191 10.87 13.08 6.13
CA ARG A 191 11.66 12.09 5.40
C ARG A 191 12.42 12.69 4.23
N LEU A 192 13.58 12.11 3.94
CA LEU A 192 14.38 12.38 2.76
C LEU A 192 14.55 11.06 2.00
N GLY A 193 14.28 11.07 0.72
CA GLY A 193 14.39 9.88 -0.13
C GLY A 193 14.97 10.24 -1.50
N VAL A 194 15.60 9.26 -2.12
CA VAL A 194 16.20 9.36 -3.45
C VAL A 194 15.69 8.21 -4.29
N ALA A 195 15.26 8.50 -5.53
CA ALA A 195 14.99 7.49 -6.54
C ALA A 195 16.33 7.01 -7.12
N LEU A 196 16.52 5.68 -7.18
CA LEU A 196 17.78 5.07 -7.61
C LEU A 196 17.85 4.92 -9.13
N ASN A 197 16.72 4.85 -9.81
CA ASN A 197 16.61 4.75 -11.27
C ASN A 197 15.46 5.63 -11.77
N LYS A 198 15.71 6.21 -12.93
CA LYS A 198 14.77 7.01 -13.71
C LYS A 198 14.25 6.20 -14.87
#